data_d6da7d047e5c58ed3ed10acfd6cad68e
#
_entry.id   d6da7d047e5c58ed3ed10acfd6cad68e
#
_cell.length_a   1.000
_cell.length_b   1.000
_cell.length_c   1.000
_cell.angle_alpha   90.00
_cell.angle_beta   90.00
_cell.angle_gamma   90.00
#
_symmetry.space_group_name_H-M   'P 1'
#
loop_
_entity.id
_entity.type
_entity.pdbx_description
1 polymer ?
#
loop_
_entity_poly.entity_id
_entity_poly.type
_entity_poly.pdbx_seq_one_letter_code
_entity_poly.pdbx_strand_id
1 'polypeptide(L)'
;MSKIKSKTVYLCSACGNDHPKWFGQCPSCKEWGTLSEYKVPKNRAKADNGQVRETQKLEDILIGGEVERVPTGISEMDRVLGGGILPGSLVLLGGKPGIGKSTLALQILPAFKKPALYVSAEESESQIGLRARRLGVQSDTLHLSSENRIEGILDQISLIKPELIVVDSIQTIFSAELGSLPGSTSQIRECGQQLLQLTKQLNIAIIIIGHVTKEGIIAGPKMLEHMVDTVLYLEGDERHDHRILRSVKNRFGATNEVGIFQMENNGLVQVDNPSELFLAERQNDITGSAIFPSLEGSRPILVEVQALVSNANFGTPQRNVNGFDFKRLAMLIAVLEKRLGTHMGTNDVFVNLVGGLKVNDPAADLAVITAVASAARDQMLSNSVVLIGEVGLGGEVRSVSRLEIRINEAKSLGFKTVIAPATNVKRISEHLKGIKVSGISSVVEAFQILF
;
A
#
# COMPACT_ATOMS: atom_id res chain seq x y z
N MET A 1 19.48 -50.93 -6.66
CA MET A 1 18.93 -49.56 -6.85
C MET A 1 17.73 -49.40 -5.95
N SER A 2 17.89 -48.82 -4.77
CA SER A 2 16.84 -48.57 -3.78
C SER A 2 15.99 -47.37 -4.24
N LYS A 3 14.69 -47.58 -4.52
CA LYS A 3 13.73 -46.51 -4.85
C LYS A 3 13.56 -45.61 -3.64
N ILE A 4 14.12 -44.38 -3.73
CA ILE A 4 14.02 -43.33 -2.72
C ILE A 4 12.57 -42.83 -2.71
N LYS A 5 11.77 -43.15 -1.70
CA LYS A 5 10.40 -42.65 -1.54
C LYS A 5 10.43 -41.17 -1.13
N SER A 6 10.08 -40.24 -2.03
CA SER A 6 9.78 -38.85 -1.70
C SER A 6 8.44 -38.77 -0.95
N LYS A 7 8.34 -37.94 0.08
CA LYS A 7 7.06 -37.69 0.77
C LYS A 7 6.27 -36.69 -0.04
N THR A 8 5.11 -37.08 -0.55
CA THR A 8 4.17 -36.22 -1.24
C THR A 8 3.23 -35.58 -0.22
N VAL A 9 3.02 -34.27 -0.29
CA VAL A 9 1.97 -33.53 0.42
C VAL A 9 1.18 -32.68 -0.58
N TYR A 10 0.02 -32.19 -0.20
CA TYR A 10 -0.83 -31.34 -1.03
C TYR A 10 -0.85 -29.94 -0.46
N LEU A 11 -0.35 -28.99 -1.23
CA LEU A 11 -0.21 -27.59 -0.83
C LEU A 11 -1.39 -26.77 -1.35
N CYS A 12 -2.03 -26.01 -0.47
CA CYS A 12 -3.11 -25.10 -0.85
C CYS A 12 -2.55 -23.82 -1.49
N SER A 13 -3.01 -23.49 -2.70
CA SER A 13 -2.62 -22.27 -3.41
C SER A 13 -3.20 -20.99 -2.78
N ALA A 14 -4.28 -21.08 -2.02
CA ALA A 14 -4.92 -19.93 -1.39
C ALA A 14 -4.32 -19.57 -0.03
N CYS A 15 -4.06 -20.56 0.87
CA CYS A 15 -3.58 -20.29 2.21
C CYS A 15 -2.17 -20.82 2.51
N GLY A 16 -1.56 -21.59 1.59
CA GLY A 16 -0.23 -22.14 1.75
C GLY A 16 -0.09 -23.33 2.71
N ASN A 17 -1.16 -23.76 3.36
CA ASN A 17 -1.13 -24.92 4.26
C ASN A 17 -0.94 -26.23 3.47
N ASP A 18 -0.14 -27.12 4.02
CA ASP A 18 0.07 -28.46 3.46
C ASP A 18 -0.79 -29.50 4.14
N HIS A 19 -1.24 -30.47 3.34
CA HIS A 19 -2.10 -31.58 3.77
C HIS A 19 -1.52 -32.91 3.29
N PRO A 20 -1.66 -34.00 4.09
CA PRO A 20 -1.10 -35.30 3.73
C PRO A 20 -1.88 -36.01 2.61
N LYS A 21 -3.07 -35.51 2.29
CA LYS A 21 -3.97 -36.04 1.24
C LYS A 21 -4.59 -34.91 0.44
N TRP A 22 -4.99 -35.21 -0.78
CA TRP A 22 -5.75 -34.27 -1.59
C TRP A 22 -7.21 -34.20 -1.09
N PHE A 23 -7.73 -32.97 -1.03
CA PHE A 23 -9.12 -32.66 -0.71
C PHE A 23 -9.67 -31.72 -1.80
N GLY A 24 -10.93 -31.85 -2.19
CA GLY A 24 -11.58 -30.92 -3.11
C GLY A 24 -11.70 -29.51 -2.53
N GLN A 25 -11.86 -29.41 -1.21
CA GLN A 25 -11.91 -28.17 -0.44
C GLN A 25 -10.76 -28.17 0.58
N CYS A 26 -10.02 -27.06 0.67
CA CYS A 26 -8.94 -26.94 1.65
C CYS A 26 -9.49 -26.98 3.09
N PRO A 27 -9.05 -27.89 3.97
CA PRO A 27 -9.51 -27.96 5.36
C PRO A 27 -9.21 -26.69 6.18
N SER A 28 -8.17 -25.94 5.80
CA SER A 28 -7.70 -24.76 6.54
C SER A 28 -8.43 -23.47 6.15
N CYS A 29 -8.51 -23.14 4.85
CA CYS A 29 -9.14 -21.90 4.37
C CYS A 29 -10.51 -22.10 3.74
N LYS A 30 -10.95 -23.34 3.57
CA LYS A 30 -12.25 -23.74 2.97
C LYS A 30 -12.45 -23.33 1.50
N GLU A 31 -11.38 -22.95 0.81
CA GLU A 31 -11.41 -22.67 -0.63
C GLU A 31 -11.42 -23.98 -1.44
N TRP A 32 -12.16 -23.99 -2.56
CA TRP A 32 -12.31 -25.15 -3.44
C TRP A 32 -11.24 -25.19 -4.52
N GLY A 33 -10.76 -26.42 -4.87
CA GLY A 33 -9.86 -26.64 -6.02
C GLY A 33 -8.45 -26.06 -5.85
N THR A 34 -8.04 -25.73 -4.63
CA THR A 34 -6.78 -25.01 -4.35
C THR A 34 -5.61 -25.94 -3.95
N LEU A 35 -5.82 -27.25 -3.85
CA LEU A 35 -4.79 -28.19 -3.42
C LEU A 35 -4.03 -28.78 -4.62
N SER A 36 -2.70 -28.57 -4.65
CA SER A 36 -1.77 -29.12 -5.64
C SER A 36 -0.75 -30.04 -5.01
N GLU A 37 -0.30 -31.05 -5.75
CA GLU A 37 0.70 -32.01 -5.29
C GLU A 37 2.06 -31.31 -5.08
N TYR A 38 2.69 -31.55 -3.92
CA TYR A 38 4.02 -31.07 -3.57
C TYR A 38 4.90 -32.22 -3.08
N LYS A 39 6.04 -32.41 -3.75
CA LYS A 39 7.05 -33.38 -3.33
C LYS A 39 8.07 -32.73 -2.44
N VAL A 40 8.08 -33.11 -1.17
CA VAL A 40 9.03 -32.56 -0.19
C VAL A 40 10.45 -33.04 -0.56
N PRO A 41 11.41 -32.11 -0.83
CA PRO A 41 12.79 -32.49 -1.11
C PRO A 41 13.43 -33.18 0.10
N LYS A 42 14.18 -34.24 -0.12
CA LYS A 42 14.83 -35.00 0.96
C LYS A 42 16.08 -34.34 1.52
N ASN A 43 16.66 -33.36 0.85
CA ASN A 43 17.99 -32.83 1.19
C ASN A 43 18.01 -31.72 2.26
N ARG A 44 16.88 -31.42 2.91
CA ARG A 44 16.88 -30.45 4.04
C ARG A 44 17.78 -30.85 5.23
N ALA A 45 18.20 -32.11 5.30
CA ALA A 45 19.00 -32.62 6.42
C ALA A 45 20.53 -32.51 6.25
N LYS A 46 21.04 -32.00 5.10
CA LYS A 46 22.49 -31.91 4.85
C LYS A 46 23.07 -30.50 4.77
N ALA A 47 22.27 -29.47 4.85
CA ALA A 47 22.74 -28.07 4.80
C ALA A 47 23.01 -27.44 6.17
N ASP A 48 22.71 -28.15 7.25
CA ASP A 48 22.99 -27.65 8.59
C ASP A 48 24.06 -28.56 9.25
N ASN A 49 25.32 -28.20 9.08
CA ASN A 49 26.38 -28.67 9.93
C ASN A 49 26.10 -28.14 11.34
N GLY A 50 25.23 -28.78 12.08
CA GLY A 50 24.90 -28.70 13.49
C GLY A 50 25.61 -27.69 14.42
N GLN A 51 26.02 -26.54 13.93
CA GLN A 51 26.45 -25.45 14.81
C GLN A 51 25.20 -24.85 15.43
N VAL A 52 24.93 -25.27 16.65
CA VAL A 52 23.96 -24.59 17.52
C VAL A 52 24.39 -23.12 17.61
N ARG A 53 23.54 -22.23 17.10
CA ARG A 53 23.81 -20.78 17.23
C ARG A 53 23.84 -20.43 18.72
N GLU A 54 24.86 -19.71 19.13
CA GLU A 54 24.94 -19.20 20.50
C GLU A 54 23.72 -18.32 20.80
N THR A 55 23.12 -18.56 21.96
CA THR A 55 22.04 -17.69 22.44
C THR A 55 22.65 -16.41 23.02
N GLN A 56 22.11 -15.27 22.65
CA GLN A 56 22.51 -13.96 23.19
C GLN A 56 21.48 -13.49 24.20
N LYS A 57 21.93 -12.83 25.27
CA LYS A 57 21.03 -12.18 26.22
C LYS A 57 20.42 -10.93 25.57
N LEU A 58 19.16 -10.64 25.89
CA LEU A 58 18.47 -9.44 25.40
C LEU A 58 19.24 -8.16 25.76
N GLU A 59 19.78 -8.07 26.96
CA GLU A 59 20.57 -6.93 27.43
C GLU A 59 21.80 -6.67 26.54
N ASP A 60 22.53 -7.72 26.15
CA ASP A 60 23.72 -7.61 25.29
C ASP A 60 23.34 -7.08 23.89
N ILE A 61 22.18 -7.49 23.37
CA ILE A 61 21.65 -7.01 22.09
C ILE A 61 21.25 -5.53 22.17
N LEU A 62 20.61 -5.10 23.28
CA LEU A 62 20.20 -3.71 23.49
C LEU A 62 21.39 -2.77 23.69
N ILE A 63 22.46 -3.24 24.33
CA ILE A 63 23.72 -2.49 24.48
C ILE A 63 24.44 -2.33 23.13
N GLY A 64 24.28 -3.28 22.20
CA GLY A 64 24.86 -3.23 20.85
C GLY A 64 24.35 -2.12 19.93
N GLY A 65 23.32 -1.37 20.35
CA GLY A 65 22.74 -0.27 19.63
C GLY A 65 21.62 -0.68 18.63
N GLU A 66 20.95 0.31 18.08
CA GLU A 66 19.95 0.08 17.02
C GLU A 66 20.64 -0.37 15.73
N VAL A 67 20.04 -1.35 15.05
CA VAL A 67 20.51 -1.77 13.74
C VAL A 67 20.29 -0.63 12.76
N GLU A 68 21.37 -0.10 12.20
CA GLU A 68 21.32 1.02 11.25
C GLU A 68 20.62 0.60 9.96
N ARG A 69 19.60 1.38 9.59
CA ARG A 69 18.90 1.20 8.32
C ARG A 69 19.67 1.85 7.18
N VAL A 70 19.60 1.26 6.02
CA VAL A 70 20.22 1.81 4.81
C VAL A 70 19.15 2.64 4.06
N PRO A 71 19.33 3.98 3.98
CA PRO A 71 18.42 4.82 3.22
C PRO A 71 18.41 4.44 1.74
N THR A 72 17.24 4.44 1.12
CA THR A 72 17.09 4.13 -0.32
C THR A 72 17.42 5.30 -1.23
N GLY A 73 17.62 6.49 -0.66
CA GLY A 73 17.79 7.73 -1.41
C GLY A 73 16.47 8.34 -1.90
N ILE A 74 15.34 7.70 -1.62
CA ILE A 74 13.98 8.15 -1.96
C ILE A 74 13.18 8.28 -0.67
N SER A 75 12.93 9.52 -0.22
CA SER A 75 12.33 9.80 1.10
C SER A 75 10.95 9.19 1.27
N GLU A 76 10.15 9.11 0.20
CA GLU A 76 8.82 8.50 0.23
C GLU A 76 8.90 6.97 0.39
N MET A 77 9.93 6.31 -0.15
CA MET A 77 10.16 4.89 0.09
C MET A 77 10.70 4.64 1.50
N ASP A 78 11.64 5.47 1.97
CA ASP A 78 12.21 5.38 3.31
C ASP A 78 11.12 5.56 4.38
N ARG A 79 10.18 6.49 4.18
CA ARG A 79 8.99 6.66 5.03
C ARG A 79 8.21 5.37 5.19
N VAL A 80 7.86 4.72 4.08
CA VAL A 80 7.05 3.49 4.08
C VAL A 80 7.80 2.31 4.70
N LEU A 81 9.12 2.29 4.57
CA LEU A 81 9.99 1.30 5.19
C LEU A 81 10.25 1.57 6.69
N GLY A 82 9.98 2.78 7.18
CA GLY A 82 10.26 3.21 8.56
C GLY A 82 11.69 3.72 8.75
N GLY A 83 12.23 4.42 7.73
CA GLY A 83 13.55 5.07 7.74
C GLY A 83 14.61 4.41 6.86
N GLY A 84 14.25 3.45 6.00
CA GLY A 84 15.14 2.76 5.09
C GLY A 84 15.08 1.24 5.18
N ILE A 85 15.88 0.57 4.38
CA ILE A 85 15.94 -0.90 4.33
C ILE A 85 16.73 -1.42 5.53
N LEU A 86 16.17 -2.39 6.25
CA LEU A 86 16.83 -3.05 7.35
C LEU A 86 17.70 -4.20 6.83
N PRO A 87 19.01 -4.26 7.14
CA PRO A 87 19.84 -5.42 6.83
C PRO A 87 19.25 -6.71 7.42
N GLY A 88 19.38 -7.83 6.70
CA GLY A 88 18.79 -9.10 7.12
C GLY A 88 17.27 -9.19 6.98
N SER A 89 16.63 -8.25 6.26
CA SER A 89 15.19 -8.26 6.01
C SER A 89 14.83 -8.73 4.60
N LEU A 90 13.67 -9.37 4.50
CA LEU A 90 13.04 -9.78 3.24
C LEU A 90 11.82 -8.90 2.99
N VAL A 91 11.87 -8.11 1.92
CA VAL A 91 10.82 -7.17 1.50
C VAL A 91 10.12 -7.70 0.25
N LEU A 92 8.80 -7.76 0.25
CA LEU A 92 7.99 -8.05 -0.92
C LEU A 92 7.42 -6.75 -1.50
N LEU A 93 7.74 -6.46 -2.76
CA LEU A 93 7.18 -5.35 -3.52
C LEU A 93 6.14 -5.89 -4.51
N GLY A 94 4.87 -5.78 -4.15
CA GLY A 94 3.72 -6.22 -4.94
C GLY A 94 3.12 -5.08 -5.77
N GLY A 95 2.33 -5.45 -6.78
CA GLY A 95 1.58 -4.49 -7.60
C GLY A 95 1.23 -5.05 -8.98
N LYS A 96 0.31 -4.40 -9.70
CA LYS A 96 -0.09 -4.81 -11.05
C LYS A 96 1.12 -4.81 -12.01
N PRO A 97 1.12 -5.64 -13.06
CA PRO A 97 2.09 -5.51 -14.15
C PRO A 97 2.09 -4.08 -14.72
N GLY A 98 3.27 -3.56 -15.07
CA GLY A 98 3.42 -2.21 -15.65
C GLY A 98 3.28 -1.04 -14.68
N ILE A 99 2.98 -1.24 -13.37
CA ILE A 99 2.76 -0.16 -12.40
C ILE A 99 4.05 0.62 -12.04
N GLY A 100 5.24 0.04 -12.28
CA GLY A 100 6.53 0.68 -11.97
C GLY A 100 7.38 -0.02 -10.92
N LYS A 101 7.06 -1.25 -10.49
CA LYS A 101 7.82 -2.01 -9.48
C LYS A 101 9.30 -2.14 -9.81
N SER A 102 9.60 -2.67 -10.99
CA SER A 102 10.97 -2.85 -11.48
C SER A 102 11.71 -1.52 -11.65
N THR A 103 10.98 -0.46 -11.99
CA THR A 103 11.51 0.91 -12.07
C THR A 103 11.93 1.41 -10.70
N LEU A 104 11.04 1.32 -9.71
CA LEU A 104 11.33 1.74 -8.33
C LEU A 104 12.51 0.95 -7.74
N ALA A 105 12.49 -0.39 -7.93
CA ALA A 105 13.55 -1.26 -7.42
C ALA A 105 14.91 -0.95 -8.05
N LEU A 106 14.96 -0.55 -9.32
CA LEU A 106 16.19 -0.16 -9.98
C LEU A 106 16.68 1.23 -9.53
N GLN A 107 15.77 2.17 -9.29
CA GLN A 107 16.09 3.55 -8.88
C GLN A 107 16.72 3.65 -7.48
N ILE A 108 16.46 2.70 -6.58
CA ILE A 108 17.05 2.72 -5.23
C ILE A 108 18.47 2.17 -5.16
N LEU A 109 18.91 1.37 -6.14
CA LEU A 109 20.17 0.66 -6.09
C LEU A 109 21.43 1.58 -6.02
N PRO A 110 21.46 2.76 -6.66
CA PRO A 110 22.59 3.67 -6.55
C PRO A 110 22.87 4.21 -5.14
N ALA A 111 21.89 4.16 -4.24
CA ALA A 111 22.06 4.62 -2.85
C ALA A 111 22.97 3.67 -2.02
N PHE A 112 23.17 2.44 -2.50
CA PHE A 112 23.95 1.43 -1.81
C PHE A 112 25.44 1.55 -2.20
N LYS A 113 26.29 1.77 -1.20
CA LYS A 113 27.75 1.95 -1.38
C LYS A 113 28.49 0.64 -1.57
N LYS A 114 27.94 -0.47 -1.10
CA LYS A 114 28.47 -1.82 -1.29
C LYS A 114 27.81 -2.48 -2.49
N PRO A 115 28.35 -3.61 -2.98
CA PRO A 115 27.79 -4.31 -4.12
C PRO A 115 26.30 -4.59 -3.95
N ALA A 116 25.53 -4.34 -5.00
CA ALA A 116 24.12 -4.70 -5.12
C ALA A 116 23.95 -5.66 -6.30
N LEU A 117 23.03 -6.61 -6.18
CA LEU A 117 22.73 -7.58 -7.23
C LEU A 117 21.27 -7.44 -7.67
N TYR A 118 21.04 -7.17 -8.95
CA TYR A 118 19.73 -7.20 -9.58
C TYR A 118 19.59 -8.44 -10.44
N VAL A 119 18.70 -9.35 -10.04
CA VAL A 119 18.41 -10.59 -10.75
C VAL A 119 17.08 -10.42 -11.48
N SER A 120 17.08 -10.53 -12.82
CA SER A 120 15.85 -10.54 -13.61
C SER A 120 15.84 -11.77 -14.51
N ALA A 121 14.86 -12.61 -14.29
CA ALA A 121 14.63 -13.77 -15.16
C ALA A 121 13.67 -13.48 -16.32
N GLU A 122 13.14 -12.27 -16.43
CA GLU A 122 12.23 -11.86 -17.50
C GLU A 122 12.92 -11.01 -18.57
N GLU A 123 13.95 -10.26 -18.18
CA GLU A 123 14.67 -9.34 -19.06
C GLU A 123 16.17 -9.68 -19.11
N SER A 124 16.77 -9.49 -20.27
CA SER A 124 18.23 -9.60 -20.42
C SER A 124 18.95 -8.42 -19.76
N GLU A 125 20.21 -8.60 -19.40
CA GLU A 125 21.07 -7.55 -18.82
C GLU A 125 21.12 -6.30 -19.73
N SER A 126 21.08 -6.48 -21.05
CA SER A 126 21.06 -5.38 -22.02
C SER A 126 19.76 -4.56 -21.93
N GLN A 127 18.61 -5.21 -21.72
CA GLN A 127 17.31 -4.53 -21.56
C GLN A 127 17.26 -3.77 -20.23
N ILE A 128 17.77 -4.39 -19.16
CA ILE A 128 17.89 -3.72 -17.85
C ILE A 128 18.84 -2.52 -17.96
N GLY A 129 19.96 -2.66 -18.68
CA GLY A 129 20.93 -1.58 -18.92
C GLY A 129 20.31 -0.39 -19.69
N LEU A 130 19.46 -0.65 -20.70
CA LEU A 130 18.72 0.39 -21.40
C LEU A 130 17.74 1.11 -20.48
N ARG A 131 17.05 0.37 -19.61
CA ARG A 131 16.15 0.94 -18.60
C ARG A 131 16.95 1.78 -17.59
N ALA A 132 18.06 1.28 -17.06
CA ALA A 132 18.93 2.00 -16.13
C ALA A 132 19.41 3.33 -16.73
N ARG A 133 19.83 3.33 -18.00
CA ARG A 133 20.24 4.55 -18.72
C ARG A 133 19.11 5.56 -18.82
N ARG A 134 17.88 5.12 -19.16
CA ARG A 134 16.69 5.99 -19.23
C ARG A 134 16.35 6.62 -17.87
N LEU A 135 16.54 5.86 -16.80
CA LEU A 135 16.27 6.28 -15.42
C LEU A 135 17.42 7.11 -14.81
N GLY A 136 18.51 7.32 -15.53
CA GLY A 136 19.70 7.99 -15.01
C GLY A 136 20.43 7.20 -13.92
N VAL A 137 20.17 5.89 -13.81
CA VAL A 137 20.82 5.01 -12.84
C VAL A 137 22.25 4.75 -13.26
N GLN A 138 23.21 5.19 -12.45
CA GLN A 138 24.62 4.97 -12.60
C GLN A 138 25.18 4.40 -11.30
N SER A 139 25.88 3.27 -11.38
CA SER A 139 26.51 2.65 -10.23
C SER A 139 27.61 1.71 -10.72
N ASP A 140 28.77 1.81 -10.13
CA ASP A 140 29.93 0.94 -10.34
C ASP A 140 29.87 -0.33 -9.45
N THR A 141 28.96 -0.35 -8.51
CA THR A 141 28.73 -1.45 -7.55
C THR A 141 27.52 -2.32 -7.89
N LEU A 142 26.76 -1.98 -8.94
CA LEU A 142 25.57 -2.72 -9.35
C LEU A 142 25.93 -3.86 -10.32
N HIS A 143 25.62 -5.08 -9.92
CA HIS A 143 25.72 -6.28 -10.73
C HIS A 143 24.34 -6.67 -11.26
N LEU A 144 24.27 -7.05 -12.54
CA LEU A 144 23.06 -7.53 -13.20
C LEU A 144 23.21 -9.03 -13.49
N SER A 145 22.12 -9.78 -13.36
CA SER A 145 22.08 -11.21 -13.68
C SER A 145 20.74 -11.58 -14.31
N SER A 146 20.78 -12.43 -15.33
CA SER A 146 19.60 -13.08 -15.93
C SER A 146 19.43 -14.55 -15.47
N GLU A 147 20.11 -14.96 -14.40
CA GLU A 147 19.96 -16.31 -13.83
C GLU A 147 18.56 -16.49 -13.23
N ASN A 148 17.92 -17.61 -13.55
CA ASN A 148 16.57 -17.93 -13.08
C ASN A 148 16.52 -19.16 -12.14
N ARG A 149 17.63 -19.92 -12.01
CA ARG A 149 17.74 -21.00 -11.03
C ARG A 149 18.21 -20.44 -9.70
N ILE A 150 17.49 -20.75 -8.65
CA ILE A 150 17.82 -20.27 -7.30
C ILE A 150 19.23 -20.71 -6.88
N GLU A 151 19.66 -21.90 -7.25
CA GLU A 151 21.00 -22.43 -6.94
C GLU A 151 22.09 -21.55 -7.57
N GLY A 152 21.94 -21.15 -8.85
CA GLY A 152 22.86 -20.24 -9.53
C GLY A 152 22.87 -18.84 -8.93
N ILE A 153 21.69 -18.33 -8.50
CA ILE A 153 21.60 -17.05 -7.79
C ILE A 153 22.35 -17.11 -6.45
N LEU A 154 22.22 -18.20 -5.69
CA LEU A 154 22.95 -18.39 -4.42
C LEU A 154 24.47 -18.44 -4.63
N ASP A 155 24.95 -19.07 -5.71
CA ASP A 155 26.36 -19.09 -6.06
C ASP A 155 26.86 -17.67 -6.37
N GLN A 156 26.13 -16.88 -7.16
CA GLN A 156 26.46 -15.49 -7.46
C GLN A 156 26.50 -14.61 -6.19
N ILE A 157 25.56 -14.77 -5.28
CA ILE A 157 25.54 -14.07 -4.00
C ILE A 157 26.78 -14.38 -3.17
N SER A 158 27.21 -15.64 -3.16
CA SER A 158 28.41 -16.07 -2.44
C SER A 158 29.69 -15.44 -2.99
N LEU A 159 29.75 -15.21 -4.31
CA LEU A 159 30.87 -14.57 -4.99
C LEU A 159 30.89 -13.05 -4.82
N ILE A 160 29.73 -12.38 -5.04
CA ILE A 160 29.60 -10.92 -5.07
C ILE A 160 29.53 -10.34 -3.65
N LYS A 161 28.93 -11.07 -2.70
CA LYS A 161 28.64 -10.64 -1.30
C LYS A 161 27.91 -9.30 -1.27
N PRO A 162 26.74 -9.20 -1.93
CA PRO A 162 26.01 -7.96 -2.04
C PRO A 162 25.39 -7.54 -0.69
N GLU A 163 25.17 -6.24 -0.50
CA GLU A 163 24.42 -5.69 0.65
C GLU A 163 22.90 -5.71 0.39
N LEU A 164 22.51 -5.53 -0.88
CA LEU A 164 21.14 -5.58 -1.34
C LEU A 164 21.00 -6.49 -2.57
N ILE A 165 19.95 -7.29 -2.58
CA ILE A 165 19.54 -8.11 -3.72
C ILE A 165 18.13 -7.72 -4.13
N VAL A 166 17.90 -7.56 -5.43
CA VAL A 166 16.56 -7.47 -6.02
C VAL A 166 16.31 -8.69 -6.87
N VAL A 167 15.17 -9.36 -6.67
CA VAL A 167 14.71 -10.49 -7.48
C VAL A 167 13.44 -10.09 -8.23
N ASP A 168 13.54 -9.96 -9.55
CA ASP A 168 12.47 -9.53 -10.46
C ASP A 168 12.20 -10.59 -11.55
N SER A 169 11.24 -11.46 -11.36
CA SER A 169 10.28 -11.62 -10.27
C SER A 169 10.38 -12.99 -9.60
N ILE A 170 9.75 -13.14 -8.44
CA ILE A 170 9.68 -14.44 -7.74
C ILE A 170 8.95 -15.51 -8.55
N GLN A 171 8.08 -15.12 -9.47
CA GLN A 171 7.33 -16.03 -10.33
C GLN A 171 8.20 -16.69 -11.41
N THR A 172 9.32 -16.10 -11.75
CA THR A 172 10.19 -16.54 -12.86
C THR A 172 11.39 -17.37 -12.39
N ILE A 173 11.78 -17.22 -11.12
CA ILE A 173 12.84 -18.05 -10.55
C ILE A 173 12.31 -19.43 -10.11
N PHE A 174 13.18 -20.43 -10.15
CA PHE A 174 12.82 -21.80 -9.76
C PHE A 174 14.00 -22.55 -9.16
N SER A 175 13.71 -23.59 -8.36
CA SER A 175 14.68 -24.59 -7.92
C SER A 175 14.68 -25.77 -8.86
N ALA A 176 15.85 -26.16 -9.35
CA ALA A 176 16.02 -27.36 -10.18
C ALA A 176 15.76 -28.65 -9.41
N GLU A 177 15.78 -28.61 -8.08
CA GLU A 177 15.48 -29.78 -7.21
C GLU A 177 13.98 -30.14 -7.19
N LEU A 178 13.11 -29.21 -7.60
CA LEU A 178 11.67 -29.41 -7.68
C LEU A 178 11.23 -29.74 -9.10
N GLY A 179 10.48 -30.82 -9.27
CA GLY A 179 9.93 -31.19 -10.57
C GLY A 179 8.70 -30.40 -11.02
N SER A 180 8.34 -29.32 -10.32
CA SER A 180 7.20 -28.45 -10.67
C SER A 180 7.63 -27.30 -11.56
N LEU A 181 6.70 -26.76 -12.36
CA LEU A 181 6.96 -25.66 -13.28
C LEU A 181 7.28 -24.36 -12.55
N PRO A 182 8.15 -23.49 -13.12
CA PRO A 182 8.35 -22.13 -12.63
C PRO A 182 7.02 -21.40 -12.45
N GLY A 183 6.93 -20.52 -11.44
CA GLY A 183 5.68 -19.79 -11.11
C GLY A 183 4.62 -20.62 -10.37
N SER A 184 4.80 -21.93 -10.23
CA SER A 184 3.92 -22.75 -9.39
C SER A 184 4.06 -22.38 -7.90
N THR A 185 3.01 -22.58 -7.13
CA THR A 185 2.99 -22.30 -5.68
C THR A 185 4.14 -22.98 -4.93
N SER A 186 4.49 -24.22 -5.34
CA SER A 186 5.59 -24.99 -4.75
C SER A 186 6.95 -24.34 -5.03
N GLN A 187 7.19 -23.85 -6.24
CA GLN A 187 8.43 -23.15 -6.61
C GLN A 187 8.54 -21.82 -5.86
N ILE A 188 7.48 -21.03 -5.87
CA ILE A 188 7.45 -19.73 -5.17
C ILE A 188 7.72 -19.91 -3.67
N ARG A 189 7.14 -20.95 -3.05
CA ARG A 189 7.39 -21.26 -1.63
C ARG A 189 8.85 -21.65 -1.38
N GLU A 190 9.39 -22.53 -2.17
CA GLU A 190 10.76 -23.04 -2.01
C GLU A 190 11.78 -21.91 -2.21
N CYS A 191 11.70 -21.17 -3.32
CA CYS A 191 12.58 -20.04 -3.59
C CYS A 191 12.46 -18.96 -2.51
N GLY A 192 11.23 -18.59 -2.11
CA GLY A 192 11.00 -17.63 -1.04
C GLY A 192 11.58 -18.07 0.31
N GLN A 193 11.54 -19.37 0.63
CA GLN A 193 12.10 -19.90 1.86
C GLN A 193 13.63 -19.91 1.84
N GLN A 194 14.26 -20.26 0.71
CA GLN A 194 15.72 -20.19 0.57
C GLN A 194 16.21 -18.75 0.66
N LEU A 195 15.53 -17.79 0.01
CA LEU A 195 15.85 -16.37 0.13
C LEU A 195 15.70 -15.86 1.56
N LEU A 196 14.62 -16.23 2.28
CA LEU A 196 14.43 -15.86 3.69
C LEU A 196 15.53 -16.42 4.59
N GLN A 197 15.95 -17.65 4.37
CA GLN A 197 17.05 -18.25 5.12
C GLN A 197 18.36 -17.50 4.87
N LEU A 198 18.61 -17.13 3.62
CA LEU A 198 19.81 -16.40 3.23
C LEU A 198 19.88 -15.00 3.90
N THR A 199 18.76 -14.25 3.94
CA THR A 199 18.73 -12.93 4.63
C THR A 199 19.20 -13.05 6.07
N LYS A 200 18.76 -14.12 6.77
CA LYS A 200 19.10 -14.33 8.19
C LYS A 200 20.53 -14.87 8.41
N GLN A 201 21.06 -15.62 7.44
CA GLN A 201 22.41 -16.19 7.54
C GLN A 201 23.50 -15.17 7.23
N LEU A 202 23.30 -14.37 6.18
CA LEU A 202 24.31 -13.42 5.68
C LEU A 202 24.05 -11.98 6.10
N ASN A 203 22.95 -11.70 6.80
CA ASN A 203 22.49 -10.36 7.21
C ASN A 203 22.40 -9.38 6.02
N ILE A 204 21.94 -9.87 4.86
CA ILE A 204 21.72 -9.07 3.65
C ILE A 204 20.24 -8.75 3.48
N ALA A 205 19.95 -7.61 2.86
CA ALA A 205 18.58 -7.26 2.51
C ALA A 205 18.19 -7.84 1.14
N ILE A 206 16.97 -8.35 1.02
CA ILE A 206 16.45 -8.85 -0.26
C ILE A 206 15.09 -8.20 -0.54
N ILE A 207 14.93 -7.63 -1.73
CA ILE A 207 13.65 -7.18 -2.26
C ILE A 207 13.19 -8.19 -3.31
N ILE A 208 12.01 -8.76 -3.08
CA ILE A 208 11.35 -9.66 -4.03
C ILE A 208 10.24 -8.88 -4.73
N ILE A 209 10.24 -8.85 -6.05
CA ILE A 209 9.14 -8.30 -6.84
C ILE A 209 8.12 -9.42 -7.10
N GLY A 210 6.84 -9.11 -6.85
CA GLY A 210 5.71 -10.00 -7.08
C GLY A 210 4.60 -9.36 -7.91
N HIS A 211 4.02 -10.11 -8.84
CA HIS A 211 2.86 -9.66 -9.60
C HIS A 211 1.58 -10.02 -8.86
N VAL A 212 0.60 -9.11 -8.87
CA VAL A 212 -0.74 -9.34 -8.31
C VAL A 212 -1.72 -9.70 -9.43
N THR A 213 -2.74 -10.52 -9.13
CA THR A 213 -3.86 -10.79 -10.03
C THR A 213 -4.75 -9.56 -10.19
N LYS A 214 -5.74 -9.61 -11.12
CA LYS A 214 -6.72 -8.54 -11.32
C LYS A 214 -7.53 -8.23 -10.07
N GLU A 215 -7.71 -9.21 -9.19
CA GLU A 215 -8.40 -9.07 -7.89
C GLU A 215 -7.51 -8.41 -6.80
N GLY A 216 -6.30 -7.99 -7.13
CA GLY A 216 -5.36 -7.36 -6.19
C GLY A 216 -4.68 -8.36 -5.24
N ILE A 217 -4.75 -9.65 -5.54
CA ILE A 217 -4.08 -10.74 -4.80
C ILE A 217 -2.78 -11.06 -5.54
N ILE A 218 -1.68 -11.24 -4.81
CA ILE A 218 -0.41 -11.68 -5.42
C ILE A 218 -0.65 -13.01 -6.14
N ALA A 219 -0.25 -13.07 -7.41
CA ALA A 219 -0.27 -14.31 -8.19
C ALA A 219 0.77 -15.27 -7.61
N GLY A 220 0.31 -16.18 -6.82
CA GLY A 220 1.07 -16.97 -5.88
C GLY A 220 0.60 -16.63 -4.47
N PRO A 221 0.65 -17.58 -3.55
CA PRO A 221 -0.18 -17.55 -2.36
C PRO A 221 0.12 -16.34 -1.46
N LYS A 222 -0.88 -15.86 -0.76
CA LYS A 222 -0.80 -15.05 0.49
C LYS A 222 0.31 -15.56 1.45
N MET A 223 0.81 -16.74 1.21
CA MET A 223 1.92 -17.37 1.91
C MET A 223 3.20 -16.55 1.86
N LEU A 224 3.54 -15.90 0.73
CA LEU A 224 4.71 -15.02 0.68
C LEU A 224 4.56 -13.83 1.64
N GLU A 225 3.36 -13.25 1.73
CA GLU A 225 3.09 -12.17 2.68
C GLU A 225 3.35 -12.59 4.12
N HIS A 226 3.05 -13.87 4.47
CA HIS A 226 3.33 -14.39 5.81
C HIS A 226 4.82 -14.66 6.04
N MET A 227 5.56 -15.01 5.00
CA MET A 227 6.98 -15.38 5.10
C MET A 227 7.90 -14.16 5.21
N VAL A 228 7.60 -13.09 4.49
CA VAL A 228 8.43 -11.89 4.42
C VAL A 228 8.27 -11.00 5.65
N ASP A 229 9.25 -10.14 5.90
CA ASP A 229 9.25 -9.21 7.03
C ASP A 229 8.43 -7.94 6.72
N THR A 230 8.49 -7.47 5.47
CA THR A 230 7.77 -6.28 5.00
C THR A 230 7.04 -6.57 3.70
N VAL A 231 5.80 -6.10 3.56
CA VAL A 231 5.00 -6.17 2.34
C VAL A 231 4.62 -4.77 1.91
N LEU A 232 5.07 -4.39 0.74
CA LEU A 232 4.78 -3.12 0.08
C LEU A 232 3.92 -3.38 -1.16
N TYR A 233 2.88 -2.58 -1.36
CA TYR A 233 2.10 -2.57 -2.58
C TYR A 233 2.26 -1.25 -3.31
N LEU A 234 2.66 -1.32 -4.57
CA LEU A 234 2.63 -0.18 -5.48
C LEU A 234 1.28 -0.19 -6.21
N GLU A 235 0.47 0.81 -5.92
CA GLU A 235 -0.89 0.98 -6.41
C GLU A 235 -0.96 2.20 -7.34
N GLY A 236 -1.96 2.24 -8.22
CA GLY A 236 -2.23 3.37 -9.12
C GLY A 236 -3.26 3.00 -10.16
N ASP A 237 -3.84 4.02 -10.77
CA ASP A 237 -4.74 3.89 -11.92
C ASP A 237 -3.95 4.24 -13.20
N GLU A 238 -4.25 3.56 -14.31
CA GLU A 238 -3.66 3.84 -15.62
C GLU A 238 -4.04 5.25 -16.15
N ARG A 239 -5.09 5.84 -15.59
CA ARG A 239 -5.59 7.17 -15.97
C ARG A 239 -4.86 8.32 -15.29
N HIS A 240 -4.08 8.05 -14.25
CA HIS A 240 -3.37 9.04 -13.46
C HIS A 240 -1.88 8.71 -13.40
N ASP A 241 -1.03 9.72 -13.44
CA ASP A 241 0.42 9.53 -13.38
C ASP A 241 0.94 9.25 -11.98
N HIS A 242 0.13 9.47 -10.94
CA HIS A 242 0.57 9.21 -9.58
C HIS A 242 0.46 7.72 -9.19
N ARG A 243 1.38 7.31 -8.33
CA ARG A 243 1.47 5.97 -7.75
C ARG A 243 1.58 6.08 -6.24
N ILE A 244 0.92 5.15 -5.55
CA ILE A 244 0.92 5.09 -4.09
C ILE A 244 1.64 3.81 -3.68
N LEU A 245 2.72 3.94 -2.93
CA LEU A 245 3.41 2.84 -2.29
C LEU A 245 2.86 2.68 -0.87
N ARG A 246 2.23 1.57 -0.59
CA ARG A 246 1.58 1.30 0.71
C ARG A 246 2.26 0.16 1.46
N SER A 247 2.55 0.37 2.74
CA SER A 247 3.00 -0.69 3.65
C SER A 247 1.78 -1.43 4.22
N VAL A 248 1.62 -2.69 3.82
CA VAL A 248 0.54 -3.57 4.33
C VAL A 248 1.00 -4.38 5.52
N LYS A 249 2.29 -4.71 5.56
CA LYS A 249 2.94 -5.41 6.67
C LYS A 249 4.35 -4.85 6.86
N ASN A 250 4.70 -4.54 8.09
CA ASN A 250 6.07 -4.16 8.45
C ASN A 250 6.36 -4.63 9.89
N ARG A 251 7.24 -5.62 10.04
CA ARG A 251 7.62 -6.15 11.36
C ARG A 251 8.54 -5.20 12.12
N PHE A 252 9.16 -4.26 11.42
CA PHE A 252 10.20 -3.38 11.95
C PHE A 252 9.81 -1.91 11.92
N GLY A 253 8.55 -1.60 11.60
CA GLY A 253 8.06 -0.23 11.50
C GLY A 253 6.53 -0.16 11.52
N ALA A 254 6.02 1.05 11.29
CA ALA A 254 4.59 1.27 11.20
C ALA A 254 3.97 0.58 9.96
N THR A 255 2.76 0.09 10.10
CA THR A 255 1.94 -0.39 9.00
C THR A 255 1.01 0.71 8.52
N ASN A 256 0.50 0.59 7.29
CA ASN A 256 -0.39 1.55 6.63
C ASN A 256 0.27 2.91 6.28
N GLU A 257 1.60 3.02 6.40
CA GLU A 257 2.31 4.18 5.86
C GLU A 257 2.24 4.20 4.34
N VAL A 258 2.19 5.41 3.76
CA VAL A 258 2.15 5.60 2.31
C VAL A 258 3.25 6.54 1.83
N GLY A 259 3.81 6.19 0.68
CA GLY A 259 4.67 7.04 -0.13
C GLY A 259 3.96 7.37 -1.45
N ILE A 260 4.09 8.60 -1.90
CA ILE A 260 3.42 9.07 -3.12
C ILE A 260 4.45 9.47 -4.16
N PHE A 261 4.23 8.94 -5.35
CA PHE A 261 5.11 9.10 -6.49
C PHE A 261 4.32 9.58 -7.70
N GLN A 262 4.99 10.27 -8.61
CA GLN A 262 4.52 10.56 -9.94
C GLN A 262 5.34 9.79 -10.96
N MET A 263 4.67 9.18 -11.94
CA MET A 263 5.34 8.48 -13.04
C MET A 263 5.75 9.50 -14.10
N GLU A 264 7.03 9.62 -14.33
CA GLU A 264 7.60 10.49 -15.34
C GLU A 264 8.45 9.70 -16.35
N ASN A 265 8.98 10.39 -17.37
CA ASN A 265 9.83 9.75 -18.38
C ASN A 265 11.13 9.16 -17.79
N ASN A 266 11.64 9.77 -16.73
CA ASN A 266 12.83 9.38 -15.96
C ASN A 266 12.54 8.43 -14.79
N GLY A 267 11.29 7.95 -14.65
CA GLY A 267 10.88 6.96 -13.66
C GLY A 267 9.87 7.46 -12.64
N LEU A 268 9.93 6.90 -11.45
CA LEU A 268 9.07 7.29 -10.32
C LEU A 268 9.76 8.43 -9.55
N VAL A 269 9.12 9.58 -9.55
CA VAL A 269 9.55 10.78 -8.83
C VAL A 269 8.71 10.91 -7.57
N GLN A 270 9.34 11.13 -6.42
CA GLN A 270 8.63 11.35 -5.16
C GLN A 270 7.84 12.65 -5.17
N VAL A 271 6.66 12.64 -4.52
CA VAL A 271 5.81 13.82 -4.36
C VAL A 271 5.95 14.33 -2.94
N ASP A 272 6.62 15.47 -2.77
CA ASP A 272 6.89 16.04 -1.44
C ASP A 272 5.61 16.55 -0.77
N ASN A 273 4.72 17.16 -1.54
CA ASN A 273 3.42 17.65 -1.06
C ASN A 273 2.24 17.02 -1.84
N PRO A 274 1.75 15.84 -1.43
CA PRO A 274 0.61 15.21 -2.10
C PRO A 274 -0.68 16.01 -2.05
N SER A 275 -0.91 16.76 -0.99
CA SER A 275 -2.11 17.59 -0.87
C SER A 275 -2.17 18.67 -1.94
N GLU A 276 -1.03 19.30 -2.27
CA GLU A 276 -0.95 20.23 -3.41
C GLU A 276 -1.24 19.52 -4.73
N LEU A 277 -0.71 18.33 -4.95
CA LEU A 277 -0.96 17.54 -6.16
C LEU A 277 -2.45 17.28 -6.34
N PHE A 278 -3.15 16.83 -5.30
CA PHE A 278 -4.58 16.48 -5.38
C PHE A 278 -5.51 17.69 -5.43
N LEU A 279 -5.03 18.87 -5.05
CA LEU A 279 -5.78 20.13 -5.11
C LEU A 279 -5.38 21.03 -6.29
N ALA A 280 -4.34 20.68 -7.05
CA ALA A 280 -3.79 21.53 -8.12
C ALA A 280 -4.81 21.89 -9.21
N GLU A 281 -5.72 20.96 -9.54
CA GLU A 281 -6.73 21.13 -10.57
C GLU A 281 -8.09 21.59 -10.01
N ARG A 282 -8.16 21.89 -8.71
CA ARG A 282 -9.38 22.33 -8.07
C ARG A 282 -9.88 23.63 -8.70
N GLN A 283 -11.12 23.60 -9.16
CA GLN A 283 -11.79 24.80 -9.64
C GLN A 283 -12.44 25.52 -8.44
N ASN A 284 -12.29 26.83 -8.43
CA ASN A 284 -13.02 27.71 -7.50
C ASN A 284 -14.43 27.93 -8.05
N ASP A 285 -15.35 28.26 -7.14
CA ASP A 285 -16.71 28.71 -7.49
C ASP A 285 -17.58 27.67 -8.21
N ILE A 286 -17.43 26.39 -7.83
CA ILE A 286 -18.32 25.30 -8.25
C ILE A 286 -19.11 24.76 -7.06
N THR A 287 -20.37 24.35 -7.34
CA THR A 287 -21.20 23.63 -6.37
C THR A 287 -20.79 22.16 -6.30
N GLY A 288 -21.02 21.53 -5.15
CA GLY A 288 -20.73 20.11 -4.97
C GLY A 288 -19.26 19.79 -4.67
N SER A 289 -18.40 20.77 -4.40
CA SER A 289 -17.00 20.55 -4.00
C SER A 289 -16.81 20.79 -2.51
N ALA A 290 -16.18 19.83 -1.80
CA ALA A 290 -15.81 19.94 -0.39
C ALA A 290 -14.42 19.36 -0.16
N ILE A 291 -13.67 19.92 0.79
CA ILE A 291 -12.31 19.45 1.12
C ILE A 291 -12.30 18.78 2.47
N PHE A 292 -11.58 17.66 2.54
CA PHE A 292 -11.32 16.99 3.79
C PHE A 292 -9.90 16.40 3.85
N PRO A 293 -9.24 16.36 5.03
CA PRO A 293 -7.93 15.76 5.21
C PRO A 293 -8.08 14.27 5.54
N SER A 294 -7.88 13.41 4.55
CA SER A 294 -7.79 11.97 4.73
C SER A 294 -6.52 11.60 5.51
N LEU A 295 -6.59 10.56 6.33
CA LEU A 295 -5.41 9.97 6.93
C LEU A 295 -5.02 8.71 6.18
N GLU A 296 -3.86 8.76 5.57
CA GLU A 296 -3.21 7.60 4.99
C GLU A 296 -2.01 7.23 5.88
N GLY A 297 -2.22 6.21 6.72
CA GLY A 297 -1.25 5.88 7.77
C GLY A 297 -1.11 6.98 8.82
N SER A 298 0.08 7.55 8.92
CA SER A 298 0.35 8.71 9.76
C SER A 298 0.19 10.06 9.04
N ARG A 299 0.06 10.05 7.70
CA ARG A 299 0.11 11.24 6.84
C ARG A 299 -1.29 11.79 6.57
N PRO A 300 -1.58 13.04 6.92
CA PRO A 300 -2.76 13.72 6.43
C PRO A 300 -2.56 14.13 4.97
N ILE A 301 -3.59 13.96 4.14
CA ILE A 301 -3.60 14.35 2.73
C ILE A 301 -4.94 15.02 2.46
N LEU A 302 -4.92 16.27 1.98
CA LEU A 302 -6.15 16.93 1.59
C LEU A 302 -6.68 16.38 0.29
N VAL A 303 -7.95 16.01 0.32
CA VAL A 303 -8.66 15.41 -0.81
C VAL A 303 -9.90 16.22 -1.11
N GLU A 304 -10.16 16.47 -2.38
CA GLU A 304 -11.41 17.05 -2.84
C GLU A 304 -12.46 15.96 -3.02
N VAL A 305 -13.62 16.19 -2.41
CA VAL A 305 -14.86 15.42 -2.63
C VAL A 305 -15.71 16.19 -3.60
N GLN A 306 -16.00 15.62 -4.74
CA GLN A 306 -16.91 16.18 -5.75
C GLN A 306 -18.22 15.40 -5.74
N ALA A 307 -19.34 16.11 -5.71
CA ALA A 307 -20.68 15.54 -5.84
C ALA A 307 -21.43 16.21 -6.97
N LEU A 308 -22.22 15.42 -7.70
CA LEU A 308 -23.19 15.88 -8.68
C LEU A 308 -24.55 15.30 -8.33
N VAL A 309 -25.57 16.14 -8.32
CA VAL A 309 -26.95 15.76 -8.11
C VAL A 309 -27.78 16.23 -9.29
N SER A 310 -28.52 15.33 -9.89
CA SER A 310 -29.41 15.64 -11.02
C SER A 310 -30.75 14.91 -10.88
N ASN A 311 -31.79 15.37 -11.55
CA ASN A 311 -33.08 14.68 -11.56
C ASN A 311 -32.93 13.32 -12.27
N ALA A 312 -33.49 12.27 -11.68
CA ALA A 312 -33.48 10.93 -12.28
C ALA A 312 -34.43 10.89 -13.49
N ASN A 313 -33.89 10.64 -14.68
CA ASN A 313 -34.65 10.59 -15.91
C ASN A 313 -35.38 9.24 -16.15
N PHE A 314 -35.02 8.18 -15.41
CA PHE A 314 -35.45 6.80 -15.67
C PHE A 314 -36.13 6.12 -14.46
N GLY A 315 -36.89 6.83 -13.67
CA GLY A 315 -37.74 6.25 -12.62
C GLY A 315 -37.01 5.67 -11.41
N THR A 316 -35.83 5.08 -11.54
CA THR A 316 -35.00 4.56 -10.43
C THR A 316 -33.76 5.40 -10.28
N PRO A 317 -33.61 6.16 -9.17
CA PRO A 317 -32.45 6.99 -8.94
C PRO A 317 -31.13 6.20 -8.89
N GLN A 318 -30.13 6.67 -9.60
CA GLN A 318 -28.80 6.08 -9.62
C GLN A 318 -27.93 6.64 -8.47
N ARG A 319 -27.12 5.78 -7.90
CA ARG A 319 -26.11 6.14 -6.89
C ARG A 319 -24.78 5.60 -7.36
N ASN A 320 -23.85 6.48 -7.73
CA ASN A 320 -22.53 6.09 -8.20
C ASN A 320 -21.43 6.72 -7.33
N VAL A 321 -20.43 5.93 -7.03
CA VAL A 321 -19.33 6.35 -6.14
C VAL A 321 -18.00 5.92 -6.71
N ASN A 322 -17.05 6.82 -6.72
CA ASN A 322 -15.65 6.53 -6.98
C ASN A 322 -14.79 6.99 -5.79
N GLY A 323 -13.99 6.08 -5.24
CA GLY A 323 -13.08 6.38 -4.13
C GLY A 323 -13.71 6.37 -2.73
N PHE A 324 -15.02 6.19 -2.58
CA PHE A 324 -15.73 6.14 -1.30
C PHE A 324 -16.65 4.90 -1.24
N ASP A 325 -17.07 4.49 -0.03
CA ASP A 325 -17.95 3.33 0.14
C ASP A 325 -19.39 3.61 -0.27
N PHE A 326 -19.95 2.78 -1.14
CA PHE A 326 -21.32 2.93 -1.65
C PHE A 326 -22.37 2.83 -0.54
N LYS A 327 -22.22 1.88 0.41
CA LYS A 327 -23.19 1.70 1.50
C LYS A 327 -23.14 2.88 2.46
N ARG A 328 -21.95 3.46 2.66
CA ARG A 328 -21.78 4.65 3.47
C ARG A 328 -22.46 5.86 2.83
N LEU A 329 -22.29 6.07 1.51
CA LEU A 329 -23.02 7.13 0.79
C LEU A 329 -24.52 6.99 0.93
N ALA A 330 -25.07 5.78 0.78
CA ALA A 330 -26.51 5.54 0.93
C ALA A 330 -27.03 5.94 2.33
N MET A 331 -26.26 5.65 3.38
CA MET A 331 -26.59 6.09 4.75
C MET A 331 -26.55 7.61 4.90
N LEU A 332 -25.53 8.27 4.34
CA LEU A 332 -25.42 9.74 4.41
C LEU A 332 -26.56 10.44 3.67
N ILE A 333 -26.99 9.91 2.52
CA ILE A 333 -28.17 10.41 1.80
C ILE A 333 -29.45 10.28 2.67
N ALA A 334 -29.65 9.16 3.35
CA ALA A 334 -30.80 8.98 4.25
C ALA A 334 -30.77 9.96 5.42
N VAL A 335 -29.59 10.28 5.98
CA VAL A 335 -29.41 11.32 6.99
C VAL A 335 -29.76 12.70 6.43
N LEU A 336 -29.29 13.01 5.20
CA LEU A 336 -29.58 14.28 4.52
C LEU A 336 -31.09 14.48 4.35
N GLU A 337 -31.81 13.45 3.89
CA GLU A 337 -33.25 13.49 3.74
C GLU A 337 -33.98 13.69 5.08
N LYS A 338 -33.65 12.85 6.07
CA LYS A 338 -34.40 12.78 7.30
C LYS A 338 -34.12 13.92 8.27
N ARG A 339 -32.86 14.44 8.31
CA ARG A 339 -32.42 15.45 9.28
C ARG A 339 -32.36 16.87 8.71
N LEU A 340 -32.16 17.00 7.40
CA LEU A 340 -32.02 18.29 6.74
C LEU A 340 -33.14 18.60 5.75
N GLY A 341 -34.11 17.67 5.60
CA GLY A 341 -35.28 17.85 4.74
C GLY A 341 -34.98 17.97 3.24
N THR A 342 -33.80 17.57 2.80
CA THR A 342 -33.40 17.63 1.41
C THR A 342 -33.90 16.38 0.67
N HIS A 343 -34.89 16.52 -0.21
CA HIS A 343 -35.46 15.39 -0.94
C HIS A 343 -34.47 14.86 -1.98
N MET A 344 -34.03 13.60 -1.82
CA MET A 344 -33.08 12.92 -2.69
C MET A 344 -33.69 11.68 -3.39
N GLY A 345 -34.94 11.34 -3.06
CA GLY A 345 -35.63 10.14 -3.54
C GLY A 345 -35.84 10.08 -5.05
N THR A 346 -35.81 11.21 -5.77
CA THR A 346 -35.97 11.32 -7.21
C THR A 346 -34.72 11.84 -7.93
N ASN A 347 -33.58 11.89 -7.24
CA ASN A 347 -32.35 12.45 -7.78
C ASN A 347 -31.28 11.39 -7.96
N ASP A 348 -30.56 11.43 -9.08
CA ASP A 348 -29.29 10.73 -9.26
C ASP A 348 -28.20 11.42 -8.45
N VAL A 349 -27.34 10.64 -7.81
CA VAL A 349 -26.23 11.14 -7.01
C VAL A 349 -24.93 10.48 -7.45
N PHE A 350 -23.96 11.29 -7.81
CA PHE A 350 -22.62 10.86 -8.17
C PHE A 350 -21.63 11.49 -7.20
N VAL A 351 -20.73 10.68 -6.62
CA VAL A 351 -19.66 11.15 -5.75
C VAL A 351 -18.33 10.65 -6.27
N ASN A 352 -17.38 11.55 -6.38
CA ASN A 352 -16.01 11.25 -6.80
C ASN A 352 -15.00 11.84 -5.83
N LEU A 353 -14.06 11.03 -5.38
CA LEU A 353 -12.88 11.52 -4.69
C LEU A 353 -11.78 11.77 -5.73
N VAL A 354 -11.31 13.02 -5.79
CA VAL A 354 -10.31 13.42 -6.77
C VAL A 354 -8.98 12.71 -6.50
N GLY A 355 -8.27 12.35 -7.58
CA GLY A 355 -6.97 11.71 -7.49
C GLY A 355 -6.99 10.18 -7.39
N GLY A 356 -8.16 9.53 -7.56
CA GLY A 356 -8.25 8.05 -7.57
C GLY A 356 -7.96 7.39 -6.22
N LEU A 357 -7.90 8.16 -5.14
CA LEU A 357 -7.73 7.66 -3.78
C LEU A 357 -8.96 6.87 -3.34
N LYS A 358 -8.73 5.75 -2.65
CA LYS A 358 -9.80 5.03 -1.95
C LYS A 358 -9.75 5.41 -0.48
N VAL A 359 -10.72 6.20 -0.06
CA VAL A 359 -10.82 6.69 1.31
C VAL A 359 -11.76 5.80 2.12
N ASN A 360 -11.21 5.16 3.14
CA ASN A 360 -11.95 4.38 4.12
C ASN A 360 -12.08 5.11 5.47
N ASP A 361 -11.69 6.38 5.52
CA ASP A 361 -11.70 7.19 6.73
C ASP A 361 -13.10 7.74 7.01
N PRO A 362 -13.75 7.39 8.12
CA PRO A 362 -15.08 7.91 8.46
C PRO A 362 -15.12 9.43 8.64
N ALA A 363 -13.97 10.07 8.87
CA ALA A 363 -13.87 11.53 8.97
C ALA A 363 -14.28 12.26 7.68
N ALA A 364 -14.36 11.55 6.55
CA ALA A 364 -14.83 12.06 5.26
C ALA A 364 -16.34 12.33 5.21
N ASP A 365 -17.12 11.72 6.08
CA ASP A 365 -18.58 11.75 6.00
C ASP A 365 -19.14 13.16 5.95
N LEU A 366 -18.63 14.07 6.80
CA LEU A 366 -19.08 15.45 6.85
C LEU A 366 -18.80 16.17 5.52
N ALA A 367 -17.67 15.92 4.88
CA ALA A 367 -17.36 16.48 3.57
C ALA A 367 -18.25 15.90 2.47
N VAL A 368 -18.48 14.59 2.50
CA VAL A 368 -19.32 13.90 1.50
C VAL A 368 -20.77 14.39 1.60
N ILE A 369 -21.38 14.40 2.79
CA ILE A 369 -22.78 14.85 2.97
C ILE A 369 -22.92 16.33 2.61
N THR A 370 -21.91 17.15 2.91
CA THR A 370 -21.94 18.58 2.59
C THR A 370 -21.74 18.84 1.10
N ALA A 371 -20.87 18.08 0.42
CA ALA A 371 -20.72 18.16 -1.04
C ALA A 371 -22.02 17.79 -1.77
N VAL A 372 -22.67 16.69 -1.35
CA VAL A 372 -23.97 16.27 -1.91
C VAL A 372 -25.03 17.33 -1.69
N ALA A 373 -25.08 17.93 -0.48
CA ALA A 373 -26.04 18.99 -0.18
C ALA A 373 -25.77 20.28 -0.96
N SER A 374 -24.50 20.66 -1.13
CA SER A 374 -24.08 21.79 -1.95
C SER A 374 -24.57 21.61 -3.40
N ALA A 375 -24.35 20.42 -3.98
CA ALA A 375 -24.81 20.09 -5.33
C ALA A 375 -26.35 20.10 -5.43
N ALA A 376 -27.06 19.54 -4.43
CA ALA A 376 -28.52 19.45 -4.43
C ALA A 376 -29.20 20.82 -4.27
N ARG A 377 -28.55 21.77 -3.59
CA ARG A 377 -29.06 23.13 -3.35
C ARG A 377 -28.55 24.16 -4.32
N ASP A 378 -27.64 23.77 -5.18
CA ASP A 378 -26.88 24.67 -6.08
C ASP A 378 -26.23 25.83 -5.32
N GLN A 379 -25.65 25.54 -4.14
CA GLN A 379 -25.01 26.52 -3.28
C GLN A 379 -23.53 26.16 -3.08
N MET A 380 -22.64 27.11 -3.39
CA MET A 380 -21.20 26.92 -3.25
C MET A 380 -20.75 26.95 -1.79
N LEU A 381 -19.75 26.15 -1.48
CA LEU A 381 -19.03 26.22 -0.22
C LEU A 381 -17.86 27.19 -0.32
N SER A 382 -17.49 27.82 0.79
CA SER A 382 -16.27 28.65 0.81
C SER A 382 -15.02 27.82 0.49
N ASN A 383 -14.20 28.30 -0.43
CA ASN A 383 -12.97 27.64 -0.87
C ASN A 383 -11.91 27.51 0.23
N SER A 384 -12.06 28.23 1.34
CA SER A 384 -11.13 28.25 2.48
C SER A 384 -11.55 27.33 3.64
N VAL A 385 -12.58 26.50 3.45
CA VAL A 385 -13.15 25.63 4.51
C VAL A 385 -12.75 24.18 4.30
N VAL A 386 -12.37 23.53 5.39
CA VAL A 386 -12.10 22.09 5.48
C VAL A 386 -13.10 21.44 6.43
N LEU A 387 -13.62 20.30 6.05
CA LEU A 387 -14.68 19.60 6.76
C LEU A 387 -14.16 18.25 7.30
N ILE A 388 -14.36 18.00 8.60
CA ILE A 388 -13.86 16.81 9.26
C ILE A 388 -14.92 16.29 10.22
N GLY A 389 -15.37 15.06 10.06
CA GLY A 389 -16.31 14.46 11.01
C GLY A 389 -16.95 13.18 10.51
N GLU A 390 -17.11 12.21 11.39
CA GLU A 390 -17.93 11.04 11.14
C GLU A 390 -19.39 11.40 11.42
N VAL A 391 -20.30 11.01 10.54
CA VAL A 391 -21.73 11.31 10.68
C VAL A 391 -22.50 10.04 11.08
N GLY A 392 -23.19 10.09 12.21
CA GLY A 392 -24.07 9.04 12.66
C GLY A 392 -25.48 9.14 12.08
N LEU A 393 -26.28 8.07 12.18
CA LEU A 393 -27.62 7.98 11.62
C LEU A 393 -28.62 8.97 12.28
N GLY A 394 -28.32 9.44 13.49
CA GLY A 394 -29.07 10.52 14.15
C GLY A 394 -28.77 11.90 13.62
N GLY A 395 -27.76 12.05 12.76
CA GLY A 395 -27.23 13.34 12.29
C GLY A 395 -26.21 13.95 13.25
N GLU A 396 -25.79 13.20 14.28
CA GLU A 396 -24.72 13.61 15.19
C GLU A 396 -23.36 13.56 14.48
N VAL A 397 -22.48 14.49 14.80
CA VAL A 397 -21.09 14.50 14.33
C VAL A 397 -20.19 13.97 15.43
N ARG A 398 -19.55 12.83 15.13
CA ARG A 398 -18.73 12.04 16.05
C ARG A 398 -17.29 12.41 15.97
N SER A 399 -16.56 12.14 17.07
CA SER A 399 -15.13 12.37 17.15
C SER A 399 -14.32 11.51 16.16
N VAL A 400 -13.23 12.08 15.67
CA VAL A 400 -12.31 11.47 14.73
C VAL A 400 -10.92 11.34 15.33
N SER A 401 -10.13 10.43 14.80
CA SER A 401 -8.75 10.25 15.21
C SER A 401 -7.84 11.37 14.68
N ARG A 402 -6.82 11.72 15.46
CA ARG A 402 -5.71 12.60 15.07
C ARG A 402 -6.16 13.93 14.43
N LEU A 403 -7.16 14.60 15.01
CA LEU A 403 -7.70 15.85 14.47
C LEU A 403 -6.63 16.94 14.33
N GLU A 404 -5.68 17.01 15.25
CA GLU A 404 -4.63 18.04 15.30
C GLU A 404 -3.72 18.04 14.07
N ILE A 405 -3.28 16.84 13.63
CA ILE A 405 -2.44 16.74 12.43
C ILE A 405 -3.22 17.07 11.14
N ARG A 406 -4.52 16.77 11.10
CA ARG A 406 -5.41 17.12 9.97
C ARG A 406 -5.57 18.64 9.86
N ILE A 407 -5.72 19.33 11.00
CA ILE A 407 -5.82 20.79 11.03
C ILE A 407 -4.49 21.43 10.63
N ASN A 408 -3.36 20.90 11.09
CA ASN A 408 -2.05 21.42 10.73
C ASN A 408 -1.79 21.31 9.23
N GLU A 409 -2.20 20.21 8.60
CA GLU A 409 -2.12 20.06 7.15
C GLU A 409 -3.00 21.07 6.42
N ALA A 410 -4.24 21.24 6.83
CA ALA A 410 -5.13 22.27 6.27
C ALA A 410 -4.54 23.68 6.39
N LYS A 411 -3.94 23.98 7.55
CA LYS A 411 -3.28 25.26 7.80
C LYS A 411 -2.06 25.48 6.91
N SER A 412 -1.21 24.46 6.71
CA SER A 412 0.00 24.56 5.87
C SER A 412 -0.32 24.92 4.42
N LEU A 413 -1.50 24.50 3.95
CA LEU A 413 -2.03 24.78 2.61
C LEU A 413 -2.90 26.05 2.52
N GLY A 414 -2.91 26.87 3.58
CA GLY A 414 -3.54 28.19 3.57
C GLY A 414 -5.05 28.20 3.80
N PHE A 415 -5.67 27.07 4.17
CA PHE A 415 -7.08 27.05 4.57
C PHE A 415 -7.30 27.87 5.85
N LYS A 416 -8.44 28.55 5.92
CA LYS A 416 -8.75 29.54 6.96
C LYS A 416 -9.67 29.00 8.05
N THR A 417 -10.51 28.02 7.70
CA THR A 417 -11.56 27.51 8.59
C THR A 417 -11.58 25.98 8.53
N VAL A 418 -11.68 25.38 9.71
CA VAL A 418 -11.98 23.94 9.86
C VAL A 418 -13.27 23.79 10.64
N ILE A 419 -14.19 22.96 10.12
CA ILE A 419 -15.38 22.52 10.84
C ILE A 419 -15.13 21.09 11.28
N ALA A 420 -15.20 20.85 12.59
CA ALA A 420 -14.83 19.57 13.19
C ALA A 420 -15.72 19.20 14.39
N PRO A 421 -15.71 17.94 14.87
CA PRO A 421 -16.52 17.53 16.01
C PRO A 421 -16.18 18.32 17.27
N ALA A 422 -17.21 18.87 17.93
CA ALA A 422 -17.07 19.67 19.15
C ALA A 422 -16.32 18.92 20.28
N THR A 423 -16.51 17.61 20.36
CA THR A 423 -15.84 16.74 21.33
C THR A 423 -14.32 16.69 21.13
N ASN A 424 -13.86 16.72 19.89
CA ASN A 424 -12.43 16.79 19.57
C ASN A 424 -11.89 18.21 19.81
N VAL A 425 -12.62 19.25 19.37
CA VAL A 425 -12.19 20.64 19.47
C VAL A 425 -11.94 21.05 20.92
N LYS A 426 -12.78 20.58 21.85
CA LYS A 426 -12.61 20.81 23.31
C LYS A 426 -11.32 20.22 23.89
N ARG A 427 -10.71 19.26 23.22
CA ARG A 427 -9.49 18.55 23.67
C ARG A 427 -8.22 19.07 23.05
N ILE A 428 -8.35 19.89 22.02
CA ILE A 428 -7.20 20.47 21.31
C ILE A 428 -6.75 21.68 22.09
N SER A 429 -5.46 21.71 22.45
CA SER A 429 -4.84 22.85 23.10
C SER A 429 -4.91 24.11 22.26
N GLU A 430 -4.95 25.31 22.89
CA GLU A 430 -5.04 26.64 22.28
C GLU A 430 -3.92 27.01 21.29
N HIS A 431 -3.05 26.07 20.92
CA HIS A 431 -1.86 26.30 20.11
C HIS A 431 -2.10 26.34 18.59
N LEU A 432 -3.33 26.15 18.12
CA LEU A 432 -3.67 26.25 16.68
C LEU A 432 -3.86 27.71 16.25
N LYS A 433 -2.81 28.55 16.43
CA LYS A 433 -2.82 29.93 15.94
C LYS A 433 -2.86 29.97 14.41
N GLY A 434 -3.70 30.83 13.83
CA GLY A 434 -3.73 31.11 12.39
C GLY A 434 -4.75 30.33 11.56
N ILE A 435 -5.60 29.48 12.17
CA ILE A 435 -6.75 28.85 11.54
C ILE A 435 -7.94 28.87 12.50
N LYS A 436 -9.14 29.18 12.00
CA LYS A 436 -10.36 29.17 12.79
C LYS A 436 -10.91 27.73 12.86
N VAL A 437 -11.10 27.19 14.06
CA VAL A 437 -11.68 25.85 14.25
C VAL A 437 -13.07 26.00 14.87
N SER A 438 -14.10 25.54 14.15
CA SER A 438 -15.50 25.56 14.59
C SER A 438 -15.92 24.16 15.00
N GLY A 439 -16.23 23.97 16.29
CA GLY A 439 -16.72 22.72 16.83
C GLY A 439 -18.22 22.57 16.63
N ILE A 440 -18.68 21.46 16.06
CA ILE A 440 -20.09 21.13 15.82
C ILE A 440 -20.46 19.78 16.44
N SER A 441 -21.72 19.62 16.80
CA SER A 441 -22.29 18.39 17.38
C SER A 441 -23.23 17.67 16.42
N SER A 442 -23.73 18.36 15.40
CA SER A 442 -24.67 17.80 14.42
C SER A 442 -24.45 18.35 13.01
N VAL A 443 -24.96 17.61 12.02
CA VAL A 443 -24.95 18.06 10.62
C VAL A 443 -25.81 19.34 10.44
N VAL A 444 -26.85 19.53 11.27
CA VAL A 444 -27.69 20.75 11.24
C VAL A 444 -26.86 21.97 11.60
N GLU A 445 -26.03 21.91 12.65
CA GLU A 445 -25.12 22.98 13.02
C GLU A 445 -24.09 23.27 11.91
N ALA A 446 -23.55 22.22 11.28
CA ALA A 446 -22.64 22.41 10.15
C ALA A 446 -23.28 23.19 9.00
N PHE A 447 -24.52 22.85 8.67
CA PHE A 447 -25.26 23.50 7.58
C PHE A 447 -25.64 24.96 7.90
N GLN A 448 -25.94 25.29 9.14
CA GLN A 448 -26.17 26.68 9.57
C GLN A 448 -24.92 27.56 9.46
N ILE A 449 -23.72 26.95 9.53
CA ILE A 449 -22.45 27.68 9.39
C ILE A 449 -22.07 27.82 7.90
N LEU A 450 -22.42 26.82 7.07
CA LEU A 450 -21.94 26.70 5.70
C LEU A 450 -22.88 27.32 4.66
N PHE A 451 -24.19 27.31 4.93
CA PHE A 451 -25.26 27.79 4.05
C PHE A 451 -26.11 28.86 4.75
#